data_e0b3987e40048633009567d75b24b4d4
#
_entry.id   e0b3987e40048633009567d75b24b4d4
#
_cell.length_a   1.000
_cell.length_b   1.000
_cell.length_c   1.000
_cell.angle_alpha   90.00
_cell.angle_beta   90.00
_cell.angle_gamma   90.00
#
_symmetry.space_group_name_H-M   'P 1'
#
loop_
_entity.id
_entity.type
_entity.pdbx_description
1 polymer ?
#
loop_
_entity_poly.entity_id
_entity_poly.type
_entity_poly.pdbx_seq_one_letter_code
_entity_poly.pdbx_strand_id
1 'polypeptide(L)'
;MNKKKTLLSALLATAMAANAQVTINVDAGNPGIQVSPNLYGIFFEDINHAADGGLYAELISNRSFEDDGKTTPTWKTTHAAGAKISTQLINKGLLNSAQGKALQLTIAATPQATASLINEGFWGINAVQGRTYKLSFWAKGSYKGNLK
;
A
#
# COMPACT_ATOMS: atom_id res chain seq x y z
N MET A 1 -65.61 10.53 3.42
CA MET A 1 -64.33 9.88 3.09
C MET A 1 -64.53 9.00 1.87
N ASN A 2 -63.82 9.23 0.81
CA ASN A 2 -64.13 8.71 -0.51
C ASN A 2 -63.65 7.25 -0.63
N LYS A 3 -64.56 6.27 -0.51
CA LYS A 3 -64.26 4.80 -0.49
C LYS A 3 -63.32 4.35 -1.62
N LYS A 4 -63.36 5.02 -2.77
CA LYS A 4 -62.45 4.76 -3.90
C LYS A 4 -60.98 5.14 -3.62
N LYS A 5 -60.75 6.21 -2.85
CA LYS A 5 -59.41 6.63 -2.47
C LYS A 5 -58.80 5.70 -1.42
N THR A 6 -59.61 5.18 -0.50
CA THR A 6 -59.19 4.23 0.53
C THR A 6 -58.84 2.87 -0.07
N LEU A 7 -59.60 2.40 -1.08
CA LEU A 7 -59.26 1.16 -1.78
C LEU A 7 -57.98 1.25 -2.59
N LEU A 8 -57.72 2.40 -3.24
CA LEU A 8 -56.51 2.62 -4.02
C LEU A 8 -55.26 2.69 -3.13
N SER A 9 -55.40 3.30 -1.95
CA SER A 9 -54.29 3.35 -0.97
C SER A 9 -53.99 1.97 -0.36
N ALA A 10 -55.00 1.13 -0.13
CA ALA A 10 -54.79 -0.22 0.36
C ALA A 10 -54.14 -1.12 -0.71
N LEU A 11 -54.49 -0.97 -1.99
CA LEU A 11 -53.89 -1.71 -3.08
C LEU A 11 -52.41 -1.32 -3.29
N LEU A 12 -52.07 -0.03 -3.12
CA LEU A 12 -50.69 0.46 -3.23
C LEU A 12 -49.79 -0.02 -2.06
N ALA A 13 -50.37 -0.12 -0.86
CA ALA A 13 -49.66 -0.61 0.33
C ALA A 13 -49.36 -2.12 0.24
N THR A 14 -50.22 -2.91 -0.37
CA THR A 14 -49.96 -4.35 -0.58
C THR A 14 -48.92 -4.62 -1.68
N ALA A 15 -48.80 -3.73 -2.68
CA ALA A 15 -47.81 -3.86 -3.72
C ALA A 15 -46.38 -3.58 -3.22
N MET A 16 -46.19 -2.80 -2.15
CA MET A 16 -44.88 -2.54 -1.54
C MET A 16 -44.35 -3.66 -0.62
N ALA A 17 -45.21 -4.64 -0.27
CA ALA A 17 -44.84 -5.76 0.60
C ALA A 17 -44.35 -7.01 -0.15
N ALA A 18 -44.24 -6.95 -1.48
CA ALA A 18 -43.67 -8.05 -2.27
C ALA A 18 -42.16 -8.05 -2.15
N ASN A 19 -41.64 -8.57 -1.06
CA ASN A 19 -40.22 -8.93 -0.96
C ASN A 19 -39.97 -10.11 -1.92
N ALA A 20 -39.38 -9.86 -3.06
CA ALA A 20 -38.92 -10.92 -3.94
C ALA A 20 -37.70 -11.60 -3.27
N GLN A 21 -37.97 -12.63 -2.49
CA GLN A 21 -36.89 -13.46 -1.94
C GLN A 21 -36.39 -14.40 -3.04
N VAL A 22 -35.18 -14.17 -3.47
CA VAL A 22 -34.47 -15.10 -4.37
C VAL A 22 -33.89 -16.22 -3.51
N THR A 23 -34.32 -17.45 -3.73
CA THR A 23 -33.73 -18.64 -3.09
C THR A 23 -32.84 -19.34 -4.12
N ILE A 24 -31.57 -19.51 -3.79
CA ILE A 24 -30.64 -20.30 -4.59
C ILE A 24 -30.49 -21.65 -3.90
N ASN A 25 -30.94 -22.71 -4.56
CA ASN A 25 -30.73 -24.06 -4.09
C ASN A 25 -29.51 -24.65 -4.74
N VAL A 26 -28.54 -25.09 -3.92
CA VAL A 26 -27.34 -25.77 -4.38
C VAL A 26 -27.44 -27.24 -3.96
N ASP A 27 -27.58 -28.14 -4.92
CA ASP A 27 -27.54 -29.58 -4.68
C ASP A 27 -26.10 -30.07 -4.78
N ALA A 28 -25.39 -30.08 -3.65
CA ALA A 28 -24.02 -30.56 -3.59
C ALA A 28 -23.91 -32.09 -3.70
N GLY A 29 -25.01 -32.81 -3.56
CA GLY A 29 -25.06 -34.29 -3.73
C GLY A 29 -25.14 -34.72 -5.19
N ASN A 30 -25.47 -33.79 -6.09
CA ASN A 30 -25.57 -34.06 -7.52
C ASN A 30 -24.69 -33.08 -8.30
N PRO A 31 -23.35 -33.26 -8.27
CA PRO A 31 -22.45 -32.38 -9.00
C PRO A 31 -22.72 -32.48 -10.50
N GLY A 32 -22.84 -31.34 -11.15
CA GLY A 32 -23.06 -31.26 -12.59
C GLY A 32 -21.84 -31.66 -13.40
N ILE A 33 -21.44 -30.83 -14.34
CA ILE A 33 -20.29 -31.09 -15.20
C ILE A 33 -19.00 -31.05 -14.37
N GLN A 34 -18.18 -32.09 -14.51
CA GLN A 34 -16.87 -32.09 -13.87
C GLN A 34 -15.98 -30.96 -14.44
N VAL A 35 -15.54 -30.09 -13.57
CA VAL A 35 -14.61 -29.02 -13.92
C VAL A 35 -13.23 -29.59 -14.20
N SER A 36 -12.63 -29.20 -15.32
CA SER A 36 -11.27 -29.63 -15.67
C SER A 36 -10.29 -29.30 -14.55
N PRO A 37 -9.40 -30.24 -14.16
CA PRO A 37 -8.36 -29.96 -13.17
C PRO A 37 -7.37 -28.88 -13.61
N ASN A 38 -7.38 -28.53 -14.89
CA ASN A 38 -6.54 -27.45 -15.43
C ASN A 38 -7.28 -26.10 -15.51
N LEU A 39 -8.53 -26.03 -15.07
CA LEU A 39 -9.31 -24.78 -15.00
C LEU A 39 -9.02 -24.02 -13.71
N TYR A 40 -7.75 -23.89 -13.40
CA TYR A 40 -7.26 -23.03 -12.33
C TYR A 40 -6.49 -21.89 -12.94
N GLY A 41 -6.73 -20.71 -12.43
CA GLY A 41 -6.03 -19.53 -12.83
C GLY A 41 -6.33 -18.39 -11.89
N ILE A 42 -5.45 -17.43 -11.88
CA ILE A 42 -5.64 -16.15 -11.22
C ILE A 42 -5.32 -15.09 -12.25
N PHE A 43 -6.18 -14.11 -12.38
CA PHE A 43 -5.84 -12.87 -13.03
C PHE A 43 -5.08 -12.03 -12.00
N PHE A 44 -3.84 -11.71 -12.32
CA PHE A 44 -3.01 -10.89 -11.46
C PHE A 44 -2.65 -9.61 -12.20
N GLU A 45 -2.94 -8.50 -11.57
CA GLU A 45 -2.63 -7.17 -12.06
C GLU A 45 -2.11 -6.32 -10.90
N ASP A 46 -1.07 -5.52 -11.13
CA ASP A 46 -0.50 -4.66 -10.10
C ASP A 46 -1.34 -3.39 -9.89
N ILE A 47 -2.60 -3.60 -9.53
CA ILE A 47 -3.50 -2.54 -9.09
C ILE A 47 -3.34 -2.38 -7.57
N ASN A 48 -3.29 -1.13 -7.12
CA ASN A 48 -3.22 -0.79 -5.70
C ASN A 48 -2.08 -1.51 -4.96
N HIS A 49 -0.90 -1.62 -5.57
CA HIS A 49 0.26 -2.30 -5.00
C HIS A 49 0.00 -3.76 -4.66
N ALA A 50 -0.72 -4.47 -5.51
CA ALA A 50 -1.00 -5.90 -5.31
C ALA A 50 0.28 -6.75 -5.38
N ALA A 51 1.28 -6.34 -6.13
CA ALA A 51 2.59 -6.98 -6.19
C ALA A 51 3.54 -6.44 -5.12
N ASP A 52 4.07 -5.25 -5.32
CA ASP A 52 5.05 -4.62 -4.42
C ASP A 52 4.30 -3.90 -3.29
N GLY A 53 4.52 -4.35 -2.06
CA GLY A 53 3.71 -3.96 -0.90
C GLY A 53 2.50 -4.86 -0.63
N GLY A 54 2.22 -5.83 -1.52
CA GLY A 54 1.17 -6.83 -1.42
C GLY A 54 1.72 -8.25 -1.30
N LEU A 55 1.69 -9.03 -2.40
CA LEU A 55 2.23 -10.40 -2.42
C LEU A 55 3.73 -10.43 -2.10
N TYR A 56 4.49 -9.49 -2.60
CA TYR A 56 5.84 -9.21 -2.14
C TYR A 56 5.77 -8.29 -0.94
N ALA A 57 6.01 -8.83 0.25
CA ALA A 57 5.82 -8.16 1.53
C ALA A 57 6.91 -7.10 1.84
N GLU A 58 7.23 -6.26 0.86
CA GLU A 58 8.08 -5.09 1.04
C GLU A 58 7.27 -3.96 1.69
N LEU A 59 7.80 -3.38 2.74
CA LEU A 59 7.14 -2.29 3.46
C LEU A 59 7.66 -0.91 3.07
N ILE A 60 8.84 -0.85 2.43
CA ILE A 60 9.47 0.39 2.02
C ILE A 60 9.09 0.71 0.58
N SER A 61 8.31 1.74 0.37
CA SER A 61 7.96 2.21 -0.96
C SER A 61 9.17 2.87 -1.63
N ASN A 62 9.35 2.60 -2.93
CA ASN A 62 10.48 3.11 -3.72
C ASN A 62 11.85 2.84 -3.05
N ARG A 63 12.09 1.61 -2.66
CA ARG A 63 13.31 1.16 -1.96
C ARG A 63 14.60 1.36 -2.76
N SER A 64 14.50 1.37 -4.08
CA SER A 64 15.62 1.57 -5.00
C SER A 64 15.81 3.00 -5.47
N PHE A 65 14.90 3.91 -5.11
CA PHE A 65 14.85 5.30 -5.56
C PHE A 65 14.64 5.46 -7.08
N GLU A 66 14.07 4.48 -7.75
CA GLU A 66 13.98 4.42 -9.22
C GLU A 66 12.58 4.66 -9.77
N ASP A 67 11.52 4.63 -8.93
CA ASP A 67 10.12 4.54 -9.36
C ASP A 67 9.67 5.70 -10.26
N ASP A 68 10.09 6.94 -10.02
CA ASP A 68 9.59 8.09 -10.77
C ASP A 68 10.65 9.02 -11.36
N GLY A 69 11.90 8.73 -11.12
CA GLY A 69 13.00 9.54 -11.62
C GLY A 69 13.27 10.86 -10.91
N LYS A 70 12.46 11.19 -9.91
CA LYS A 70 12.57 12.43 -9.12
C LYS A 70 12.81 12.10 -7.64
N THR A 71 13.17 13.12 -6.86
CA THR A 71 13.14 13.02 -5.39
C THR A 71 11.71 12.69 -4.99
N THR A 72 11.54 11.57 -4.40
CA THR A 72 10.30 10.83 -4.37
C THR A 72 9.35 11.32 -3.29
N PRO A 73 8.06 11.39 -3.55
CA PRO A 73 7.09 11.78 -2.55
C PRO A 73 7.05 10.83 -1.34
N THR A 74 7.57 9.60 -1.50
CA THR A 74 7.60 8.58 -0.45
C THR A 74 8.78 8.70 0.52
N TRP A 75 9.82 9.46 0.14
CA TRP A 75 10.97 9.73 0.98
C TRP A 75 10.98 11.20 1.41
N LYS A 76 10.70 11.45 2.65
CA LYS A 76 10.60 12.78 3.25
C LYS A 76 11.74 13.02 4.22
N THR A 77 12.08 14.27 4.41
CA THR A 77 13.07 14.67 5.41
C THR A 77 12.44 15.57 6.47
N THR A 78 12.90 15.41 7.69
CA THR A 78 12.58 16.32 8.79
C THR A 78 13.83 16.58 9.61
N HIS A 79 13.87 17.72 10.29
CA HIS A 79 14.99 18.07 11.14
C HIS A 79 14.57 18.97 12.31
N ALA A 80 15.30 18.87 13.40
CA ALA A 80 15.16 19.77 14.54
C ALA A 80 15.87 21.10 14.28
N ALA A 81 15.61 22.09 15.12
CA ALA A 81 16.35 23.35 15.13
C ALA A 81 17.85 23.07 15.28
N GLY A 82 18.68 23.77 14.52
CA GLY A 82 20.14 23.56 14.48
C GLY A 82 20.60 22.44 13.53
N ALA A 83 19.68 21.79 12.80
CA ALA A 83 20.02 20.89 11.71
C ALA A 83 19.43 21.35 10.38
N LYS A 84 20.08 20.96 9.30
CA LYS A 84 19.61 21.04 7.91
C LYS A 84 19.85 19.70 7.24
N ILE A 85 18.93 19.26 6.43
CA ILE A 85 19.06 18.06 5.62
C ILE A 85 18.60 18.38 4.20
N SER A 86 19.34 17.92 3.22
CA SER A 86 18.94 17.96 1.82
C SER A 86 19.16 16.60 1.17
N THR A 87 18.38 16.30 0.16
CA THR A 87 18.43 15.04 -0.58
C THR A 87 18.66 15.30 -2.06
N GLN A 88 19.39 14.40 -2.69
CA GLN A 88 19.62 14.40 -4.13
C GLN A 88 19.70 12.98 -4.63
N LEU A 89 19.06 12.67 -5.76
CA LEU A 89 19.27 11.41 -6.47
C LEU A 89 20.59 11.50 -7.24
N ILE A 90 21.42 10.47 -7.09
CA ILE A 90 22.68 10.33 -7.77
C ILE A 90 22.71 9.04 -8.59
N ASN A 91 23.46 9.03 -9.69
CA ASN A 91 23.64 7.89 -10.58
C ASN A 91 25.10 7.43 -10.68
N LYS A 92 25.95 7.88 -9.77
CA LYS A 92 27.37 7.52 -9.70
C LYS A 92 27.74 7.02 -8.31
N GLY A 93 28.73 6.15 -8.26
CA GLY A 93 29.19 5.59 -6.99
C GLY A 93 28.16 4.69 -6.32
N LEU A 94 27.36 3.99 -7.09
CA LEU A 94 26.27 3.12 -6.67
C LEU A 94 26.80 1.82 -6.04
N LEU A 95 25.90 1.03 -5.46
CA LEU A 95 26.21 -0.25 -4.81
C LEU A 95 26.77 -1.26 -5.80
N ASN A 96 26.16 -1.37 -6.97
CA ASN A 96 26.55 -2.29 -8.05
C ASN A 96 26.03 -1.76 -9.40
N SER A 97 26.31 -2.49 -10.48
CA SER A 97 25.95 -2.10 -11.86
C SER A 97 24.44 -2.25 -12.16
N ALA A 98 23.71 -3.05 -11.39
CA ALA A 98 22.28 -3.24 -11.57
C ALA A 98 21.44 -2.13 -10.92
N GLN A 99 22.02 -1.35 -10.02
CA GLN A 99 21.38 -0.24 -9.35
C GLN A 99 21.54 1.04 -10.18
N GLY A 100 20.46 1.67 -10.58
CA GLY A 100 20.51 2.89 -11.40
C GLY A 100 20.65 4.17 -10.60
N LYS A 101 20.23 4.17 -9.32
CA LYS A 101 20.17 5.37 -8.48
C LYS A 101 20.53 5.09 -7.03
N ALA A 102 20.93 6.14 -6.33
CA ALA A 102 21.03 6.17 -4.88
C ALA A 102 20.58 7.52 -4.36
N LEU A 103 20.13 7.55 -3.11
CA LEU A 103 19.77 8.79 -2.43
C LEU A 103 20.98 9.32 -1.66
N GLN A 104 21.46 10.48 -2.05
CA GLN A 104 22.47 11.22 -1.32
C GLN A 104 21.81 12.12 -0.28
N LEU A 105 22.25 12.01 0.96
CA LEU A 105 21.87 12.89 2.06
C LEU A 105 23.03 13.83 2.38
N THR A 106 22.75 15.12 2.45
CA THR A 106 23.68 16.11 2.97
C THR A 106 23.10 16.66 4.27
N ILE A 107 23.80 16.44 5.36
CA ILE A 107 23.35 16.81 6.71
C ILE A 107 24.36 17.79 7.29
N ALA A 108 23.89 18.96 7.73
CA ALA A 108 24.61 19.90 8.55
C ALA A 108 23.85 20.06 9.86
N ALA A 109 24.45 19.68 10.97
CA ALA A 109 23.79 19.68 12.27
C ALA A 109 24.76 20.05 13.39
N THR A 110 24.26 20.73 14.41
CA THR A 110 24.96 20.85 15.70
C THR A 110 24.93 19.50 16.41
N PRO A 111 25.81 19.24 17.39
CA PRO A 111 25.92 17.93 18.01
C PRO A 111 24.62 17.37 18.63
N GLN A 112 23.70 18.22 19.03
CA GLN A 112 22.45 17.84 19.67
C GLN A 112 21.25 17.83 18.72
N ALA A 113 21.41 18.36 17.51
CA ALA A 113 20.31 18.44 16.56
C ALA A 113 20.17 17.13 15.77
N THR A 114 18.95 16.77 15.46
CA THR A 114 18.59 15.56 14.71
C THR A 114 18.09 15.90 13.33
N ALA A 115 18.40 15.06 12.37
CA ALA A 115 17.82 15.07 11.04
C ALA A 115 17.39 13.64 10.70
N SER A 116 16.23 13.49 10.07
CA SER A 116 15.65 12.18 9.78
C SER A 116 15.26 12.07 8.33
N LEU A 117 15.44 10.88 7.77
CA LEU A 117 14.86 10.44 6.52
C LEU A 117 13.70 9.49 6.83
N ILE A 118 12.55 9.74 6.25
CA ILE A 118 11.31 9.03 6.54
C ILE A 118 10.77 8.39 5.27
N ASN A 119 10.38 7.13 5.37
CA ASN A 119 9.58 6.45 4.36
C ASN A 119 8.23 6.07 4.96
N GLU A 120 7.16 6.43 4.27
CA GLU A 120 5.80 6.20 4.77
C GLU A 120 5.21 4.85 4.28
N GLY A 121 6.00 4.06 3.54
CA GLY A 121 5.51 2.81 2.98
C GLY A 121 4.49 3.00 1.86
N PHE A 122 3.59 2.03 1.74
CA PHE A 122 2.53 1.98 0.73
C PHE A 122 1.17 2.39 1.30
N TRP A 123 0.93 3.44 1.94
CA TRP A 123 -0.21 3.91 2.74
C TRP A 123 -0.03 3.74 4.24
N GLY A 124 1.20 3.81 4.68
CA GLY A 124 1.62 3.54 6.03
C GLY A 124 2.27 2.16 6.17
N ILE A 125 2.99 1.98 7.27
CA ILE A 125 3.60 0.71 7.64
C ILE A 125 2.77 0.12 8.78
N ASN A 126 2.16 -1.04 8.54
CA ASN A 126 1.38 -1.74 9.55
C ASN A 126 2.29 -2.38 10.61
N ALA A 127 2.60 -1.64 11.65
CA ALA A 127 3.37 -2.12 12.78
C ALA A 127 2.46 -2.82 13.81
N VAL A 128 2.53 -4.14 13.86
CA VAL A 128 1.70 -4.98 14.75
C VAL A 128 2.48 -5.38 15.98
N GLN A 129 1.89 -5.21 17.16
CA GLN A 129 2.49 -5.63 18.41
C GLN A 129 2.85 -7.13 18.42
N GLY A 130 4.04 -7.46 18.87
CA GLY A 130 4.54 -8.83 18.93
C GLY A 130 5.07 -9.41 17.61
N ARG A 131 5.02 -8.65 16.50
CA ARG A 131 5.64 -9.04 15.23
C ARG A 131 7.09 -8.57 15.16
N THR A 132 7.91 -9.35 14.49
CA THR A 132 9.31 -9.01 14.21
C THR A 132 9.42 -8.48 12.79
N TYR A 133 10.05 -7.32 12.65
CA TYR A 133 10.35 -6.69 11.37
C TYR A 133 11.85 -6.69 11.15
N LYS A 134 12.28 -6.92 9.91
CA LYS A 134 13.69 -6.87 9.52
C LYS A 134 13.88 -5.67 8.60
N LEU A 135 14.82 -4.80 8.94
CA LEU A 135 15.23 -3.68 8.10
C LEU A 135 16.69 -3.90 7.70
N SER A 136 16.98 -3.71 6.42
CA SER A 136 18.34 -3.69 5.90
C SER A 136 18.49 -2.54 4.91
N PHE A 137 19.67 -1.94 4.88
CA PHE A 137 20.02 -0.91 3.92
C PHE A 137 21.54 -0.84 3.72
N TRP A 138 21.94 -0.29 2.61
CA TRP A 138 23.32 -0.04 2.29
C TRP A 138 23.62 1.45 2.39
N ALA A 139 24.63 1.82 3.12
CA ALA A 139 25.06 3.20 3.27
C ALA A 139 26.57 3.33 3.16
N LYS A 140 27.01 4.44 2.59
CA LYS A 140 28.41 4.87 2.60
C LYS A 140 28.48 6.37 2.74
N GLY A 141 29.55 6.88 3.33
CA GLY A 141 29.73 8.33 3.46
C GLY A 141 30.78 8.69 4.50
N SER A 142 30.89 9.98 4.74
CA SER A 142 31.79 10.57 5.72
C SER A 142 31.15 10.89 7.07
N TYR A 143 29.85 10.60 7.22
CA TYR A 143 29.13 10.86 8.45
C TYR A 143 29.67 9.97 9.60
N LYS A 144 30.02 10.59 10.71
CA LYS A 144 30.60 9.92 11.89
C LYS A 144 29.64 9.86 13.09
N GLY A 145 28.40 10.28 12.92
CA GLY A 145 27.37 10.22 13.94
C GLY A 145 26.69 8.85 14.02
N ASN A 146 25.86 8.67 15.04
CA ASN A 146 25.05 7.46 15.22
C ASN A 146 23.80 7.54 14.36
N LEU A 147 23.46 6.44 13.68
CA LEU A 147 22.15 6.19 13.11
C LEU A 147 21.26 5.59 14.21
N LYS A 148 20.05 6.10 14.34
CA LYS A 148 19.07 5.65 15.33
C LYS A 148 17.79 5.23 14.63
#